data_4b1f51a3dfa087e2f4183c08630a534a
#
_entry.id   4b1f51a3dfa087e2f4183c08630a534a
#
_cell.length_a   1.000
_cell.length_b   1.000
_cell.length_c   1.000
_cell.angle_alpha   90.00
_cell.angle_beta   90.00
_cell.angle_gamma   90.00
#
_symmetry.space_group_name_H-M   'P 1'
#
loop_
_entity.id
_entity.type
_entity.pdbx_description
1 polymer ?
#
loop_
_entity_poly.entity_id
_entity_poly.type
_entity_poly.pdbx_seq_one_letter_code
_entity_poly.pdbx_strand_id
1 'polypeptide(L)'
;MEALESKTYTTEKTLAEQMNERLRELKMTKAEAAMRMNYSRPALSQYLNGKYASDPTEIEKKITEFLLASGGMEGVSETSETTEGAGLKLKSKVEFFESRDFINTIGVCQACQENIGLGIIVGKSGQGKTHALKKYAKLQRVAYIECDDTMACRDLVEAIEMELGMPRSAGGTIWSRVNRIREFFNVNQGYLLIIDEADKLINKYTQKKMEILRGIFDKSDVGIVIAGEPRLETELKSSLTRFANRMDFYYKLKGLNQNEVKDYLEGFEIDEAAMGELISRATNNNNGCFRLLDRTLNNVLRVLRERGETKVTLKIVSEASSMMML
;
A
#
# COMPACT_ATOMS: atom_id res chain seq x y z
N MET A 1 -38.15 -13.71 -55.22
CA MET A 1 -38.57 -13.82 -53.79
C MET A 1 -37.27 -13.96 -53.00
N GLU A 2 -36.69 -12.84 -52.59
CA GLU A 2 -35.48 -12.79 -51.81
C GLU A 2 -35.84 -12.74 -50.32
N ALA A 3 -35.26 -13.66 -49.57
CA ALA A 3 -35.43 -13.71 -48.13
C ALA A 3 -34.54 -12.67 -47.45
N LEU A 4 -35.16 -11.76 -46.72
CA LEU A 4 -34.53 -10.77 -45.83
C LEU A 4 -33.98 -11.50 -44.61
N GLU A 5 -32.65 -11.62 -44.51
CA GLU A 5 -31.93 -12.00 -43.28
C GLU A 5 -32.03 -10.85 -42.29
N SER A 6 -32.70 -11.10 -41.16
CA SER A 6 -32.74 -10.20 -40.02
C SER A 6 -31.42 -10.30 -39.26
N LYS A 7 -30.56 -9.27 -39.36
CA LYS A 7 -29.40 -9.08 -38.48
C LYS A 7 -29.90 -8.68 -37.09
N THR A 8 -29.81 -9.58 -36.14
CA THR A 8 -29.94 -9.31 -34.70
C THR A 8 -28.75 -8.47 -34.24
N TYR A 9 -28.96 -7.19 -33.99
CA TYR A 9 -28.02 -6.31 -33.29
C TYR A 9 -28.13 -6.66 -31.79
N THR A 10 -27.12 -7.29 -31.22
CA THR A 10 -26.93 -7.35 -29.77
C THR A 10 -26.50 -5.97 -29.30
N THR A 11 -27.42 -5.25 -28.70
CA THR A 11 -27.14 -3.95 -28.05
C THR A 11 -26.31 -4.22 -26.80
N GLU A 12 -25.07 -3.78 -26.77
CA GLU A 12 -24.22 -3.83 -25.57
C GLU A 12 -24.92 -2.99 -24.46
N LYS A 13 -25.13 -3.61 -23.31
CA LYS A 13 -25.75 -2.95 -22.15
C LYS A 13 -24.86 -1.81 -21.66
N THR A 14 -25.44 -0.67 -21.39
CA THR A 14 -24.71 0.47 -20.79
C THR A 14 -24.18 0.11 -19.39
N LEU A 15 -23.11 0.79 -18.94
CA LEU A 15 -22.52 0.58 -17.61
C LEU A 15 -23.56 0.79 -16.47
N ALA A 16 -24.48 1.72 -16.68
CA ALA A 16 -25.60 1.98 -15.75
C ALA A 16 -26.60 0.81 -15.69
N GLU A 17 -26.87 0.16 -16.83
CA GLU A 17 -27.73 -1.03 -16.91
C GLU A 17 -27.07 -2.23 -16.25
N GLN A 18 -25.80 -2.47 -16.53
CA GLN A 18 -25.01 -3.55 -15.90
C GLN A 18 -24.97 -3.40 -14.38
N MET A 19 -24.76 -2.17 -13.89
CA MET A 19 -24.79 -1.88 -12.46
C MET A 19 -26.15 -2.11 -11.83
N ASN A 20 -27.24 -1.67 -12.48
CA ASN A 20 -28.60 -1.90 -11.97
C ASN A 20 -28.96 -3.39 -11.93
N GLU A 21 -28.52 -4.18 -12.92
CA GLU A 21 -28.73 -5.63 -12.96
C GLU A 21 -27.97 -6.31 -11.82
N ARG A 22 -26.71 -5.93 -11.62
CA ARG A 22 -25.87 -6.48 -10.57
C ARG A 22 -26.39 -6.18 -9.16
N LEU A 23 -26.91 -4.98 -8.95
CA LEU A 23 -27.56 -4.63 -7.68
C LEU A 23 -28.80 -5.50 -7.40
N ARG A 24 -29.57 -5.86 -8.44
CA ARG A 24 -30.72 -6.77 -8.30
C ARG A 24 -30.29 -8.19 -7.93
N GLU A 25 -29.26 -8.73 -8.61
CA GLU A 25 -28.71 -10.06 -8.33
C GLU A 25 -28.19 -10.17 -6.88
N LEU A 26 -27.45 -9.17 -6.43
CA LEU A 26 -26.91 -9.12 -5.07
C LEU A 26 -27.95 -8.73 -4.00
N LYS A 27 -29.18 -8.43 -4.41
CA LYS A 27 -30.26 -7.89 -3.54
C LYS A 27 -29.79 -6.67 -2.72
N MET A 28 -28.91 -5.86 -3.32
CA MET A 28 -28.26 -4.73 -2.68
C MET A 28 -28.94 -3.41 -3.05
N THR A 29 -29.08 -2.50 -2.07
CA THR A 29 -29.61 -1.16 -2.31
C THR A 29 -28.55 -0.23 -2.92
N LYS A 30 -28.98 0.80 -3.67
CA LYS A 30 -28.09 1.85 -4.19
C LYS A 30 -27.31 2.55 -3.07
N ALA A 31 -27.83 2.59 -1.86
CA ALA A 31 -27.16 3.18 -0.70
C ALA A 31 -26.00 2.31 -0.21
N GLU A 32 -26.21 1.02 -0.11
CA GLU A 32 -25.15 0.05 0.27
C GLU A 32 -24.05 -0.03 -0.78
N ALA A 33 -24.42 -0.01 -2.06
CA ALA A 33 -23.44 0.02 -3.15
C ALA A 33 -22.59 1.30 -3.10
N ALA A 34 -23.20 2.46 -2.93
CA ALA A 34 -22.50 3.74 -2.80
C ALA A 34 -21.51 3.72 -1.61
N MET A 35 -21.92 3.13 -0.49
CA MET A 35 -21.06 2.97 0.69
C MET A 35 -19.85 2.04 0.40
N ARG A 36 -20.07 0.90 -0.26
CA ARG A 36 -18.98 -0.03 -0.65
C ARG A 36 -18.02 0.57 -1.67
N MET A 37 -18.53 1.40 -2.58
CA MET A 37 -17.72 2.12 -3.57
C MET A 37 -17.00 3.34 -2.97
N ASN A 38 -17.24 3.67 -1.70
CA ASN A 38 -16.83 4.91 -1.07
C ASN A 38 -17.18 6.15 -1.92
N TYR A 39 -18.44 6.20 -2.37
CA TYR A 39 -18.94 7.26 -3.26
C TYR A 39 -20.27 7.85 -2.78
N SER A 40 -20.64 9.03 -3.29
CA SER A 40 -21.85 9.73 -2.90
C SER A 40 -23.11 8.99 -3.38
N ARG A 41 -24.03 8.63 -2.47
CA ARG A 41 -25.33 8.02 -2.79
C ARG A 41 -26.18 8.85 -3.76
N PRO A 42 -26.30 10.19 -3.60
CA PRO A 42 -27.03 11.02 -4.56
C PRO A 42 -26.43 10.98 -5.95
N ALA A 43 -25.08 11.05 -6.06
CA ALA A 43 -24.38 11.01 -7.33
C ALA A 43 -24.57 9.66 -8.05
N LEU A 44 -24.41 8.53 -7.35
CA LEU A 44 -24.68 7.21 -7.92
C LEU A 44 -26.14 7.08 -8.40
N SER A 45 -27.09 7.55 -7.61
CA SER A 45 -28.52 7.52 -8.01
C SER A 45 -28.79 8.38 -9.24
N GLN A 46 -28.18 9.55 -9.37
CA GLN A 46 -28.32 10.42 -10.54
C GLN A 46 -27.70 9.77 -11.79
N TYR A 47 -26.53 9.17 -11.67
CA TYR A 47 -25.86 8.46 -12.77
C TYR A 47 -26.72 7.28 -13.27
N LEU A 48 -27.17 6.41 -12.37
CA LEU A 48 -28.00 5.25 -12.71
C LEU A 48 -29.37 5.61 -13.29
N ASN A 49 -29.83 6.84 -13.09
CA ASN A 49 -31.10 7.37 -13.65
C ASN A 49 -30.86 8.29 -14.86
N GLY A 50 -29.64 8.39 -15.39
CA GLY A 50 -29.30 9.23 -16.54
C GLY A 50 -29.43 10.75 -16.29
N LYS A 51 -29.36 11.19 -15.02
CA LYS A 51 -29.51 12.60 -14.60
C LYS A 51 -28.20 13.19 -14.01
N TYR A 52 -27.05 12.53 -14.22
CA TYR A 52 -25.77 12.98 -13.70
C TYR A 52 -25.21 14.12 -14.56
N ALA A 53 -25.05 15.31 -13.98
CA ALA A 53 -24.68 16.54 -14.72
C ALA A 53 -23.19 16.87 -14.67
N SER A 54 -22.39 16.14 -13.87
CA SER A 54 -20.94 16.33 -13.75
C SER A 54 -20.18 15.35 -14.66
N ASP A 55 -18.85 15.49 -14.77
CA ASP A 55 -17.98 14.57 -15.52
C ASP A 55 -18.17 13.13 -15.00
N PRO A 56 -18.59 12.17 -15.84
CA PRO A 56 -18.88 10.82 -15.39
C PRO A 56 -17.65 9.93 -15.18
N THR A 57 -16.45 10.37 -15.56
CA THR A 57 -15.22 9.56 -15.60
C THR A 57 -14.92 8.92 -14.24
N GLU A 58 -15.05 9.65 -13.15
CA GLU A 58 -14.74 9.15 -11.81
C GLU A 58 -15.79 8.13 -11.31
N ILE A 59 -17.06 8.40 -11.52
CA ILE A 59 -18.14 7.49 -11.12
C ILE A 59 -18.14 6.21 -11.95
N GLU A 60 -17.86 6.30 -13.25
CA GLU A 60 -17.74 5.14 -14.14
C GLU A 60 -16.60 4.23 -13.76
N LYS A 61 -15.45 4.79 -13.40
CA LYS A 61 -14.31 4.04 -12.86
C LYS A 61 -14.70 3.27 -11.59
N LYS A 62 -15.38 3.92 -10.66
CA LYS A 62 -15.85 3.31 -9.42
C LYS A 62 -16.91 2.22 -9.63
N ILE A 63 -17.80 2.40 -10.59
CA ILE A 63 -18.80 1.39 -10.96
C ILE A 63 -18.12 0.18 -11.59
N THR A 64 -17.14 0.38 -12.47
CA THR A 64 -16.37 -0.69 -13.11
C THR A 64 -15.58 -1.49 -12.06
N GLU A 65 -14.89 -0.82 -11.14
CA GLU A 65 -14.19 -1.47 -10.02
C GLU A 65 -15.15 -2.31 -9.16
N PHE A 66 -16.36 -1.80 -8.88
CA PHE A 66 -17.38 -2.52 -8.10
C PHE A 66 -17.91 -3.75 -8.85
N LEU A 67 -18.21 -3.63 -10.14
CA LEU A 67 -18.69 -4.74 -10.97
C LEU A 67 -17.66 -5.86 -11.08
N LEU A 68 -16.38 -5.53 -11.28
CA LEU A 68 -15.27 -6.49 -11.30
C LEU A 68 -15.13 -7.19 -9.94
N ALA A 69 -15.12 -6.44 -8.84
CA ALA A 69 -15.00 -6.99 -7.49
C ALA A 69 -16.19 -7.86 -7.06
N SER A 70 -17.36 -7.64 -7.65
CA SER A 70 -18.59 -8.38 -7.34
C SER A 70 -18.89 -9.55 -8.31
N GLY A 71 -17.99 -9.86 -9.28
CA GLY A 71 -18.17 -10.95 -10.25
C GLY A 71 -19.25 -10.68 -11.32
N GLY A 72 -19.58 -9.42 -11.59
CA GLY A 72 -20.62 -8.99 -12.52
C GLY A 72 -20.16 -8.75 -13.96
N MET A 73 -18.90 -9.02 -14.28
CA MET A 73 -18.36 -8.98 -15.64
C MET A 73 -17.61 -10.28 -15.93
N GLU A 74 -18.29 -11.27 -16.52
CA GLU A 74 -17.63 -12.32 -17.26
C GLU A 74 -17.29 -11.78 -18.64
N GLY A 75 -16.00 -11.60 -18.90
CA GLY A 75 -15.46 -11.40 -20.24
C GLY A 75 -15.47 -9.97 -20.78
N VAL A 76 -14.71 -9.08 -20.16
CA VAL A 76 -14.06 -7.99 -20.89
C VAL A 76 -12.61 -7.93 -20.41
N SER A 77 -11.72 -8.48 -21.21
CA SER A 77 -10.29 -8.14 -21.16
C SER A 77 -10.18 -6.65 -21.35
N GLU A 78 -9.39 -6.02 -20.46
CA GLU A 78 -9.07 -4.60 -20.51
C GLU A 78 -8.69 -4.16 -21.92
N THR A 79 -9.51 -3.29 -22.50
CA THR A 79 -9.11 -2.41 -23.58
C THR A 79 -9.56 -1.01 -23.23
N SER A 80 -8.69 -0.30 -22.52
CA SER A 80 -8.68 1.15 -22.60
C SER A 80 -8.08 1.53 -23.94
N GLU A 81 -8.92 1.59 -24.98
CA GLU A 81 -8.55 2.23 -26.23
C GLU A 81 -8.58 3.74 -26.05
N THR A 82 -7.42 4.30 -25.75
CA THR A 82 -7.10 5.63 -26.28
C THR A 82 -6.52 5.42 -27.67
N THR A 83 -7.27 5.89 -28.68
CA THR A 83 -6.82 6.09 -30.04
C THR A 83 -5.44 6.71 -30.08
N GLU A 84 -4.46 5.96 -30.67
CA GLU A 84 -3.55 6.38 -31.73
C GLU A 84 -2.33 5.45 -31.82
N GLY A 85 -2.11 4.92 -33.02
CA GLY A 85 -0.84 4.35 -33.43
C GLY A 85 -0.64 2.88 -33.03
N ALA A 86 -0.20 2.07 -33.97
CA ALA A 86 0.30 0.70 -33.75
C ALA A 86 1.41 0.69 -32.69
N GLY A 87 1.03 0.78 -31.42
CA GLY A 87 1.93 0.84 -30.27
C GLY A 87 2.23 -0.57 -29.78
N LEU A 88 3.49 -0.93 -29.74
CA LEU A 88 4.03 -2.11 -29.12
C LEU A 88 3.39 -2.30 -27.72
N LYS A 89 2.78 -3.45 -27.48
CA LYS A 89 2.27 -3.83 -26.15
C LYS A 89 3.46 -4.14 -25.21
N LEU A 90 4.00 -3.09 -24.60
CA LEU A 90 4.92 -3.25 -23.46
C LEU A 90 4.12 -3.79 -22.29
N LYS A 91 4.62 -4.87 -21.65
CA LYS A 91 4.03 -5.37 -20.40
C LYS A 91 4.00 -4.24 -19.36
N SER A 92 2.86 -4.03 -18.73
CA SER A 92 2.76 -3.15 -17.57
C SER A 92 3.48 -3.78 -16.39
N LYS A 93 4.16 -2.96 -15.61
CA LYS A 93 4.80 -3.37 -14.37
C LYS A 93 3.78 -3.96 -13.41
N VAL A 94 4.17 -5.01 -12.67
CA VAL A 94 3.36 -5.55 -11.58
C VAL A 94 3.14 -4.46 -10.52
N GLU A 95 1.89 -4.14 -10.25
CA GLU A 95 1.53 -3.09 -9.28
C GLU A 95 1.96 -3.47 -7.86
N PHE A 96 2.00 -4.77 -7.58
CA PHE A 96 2.30 -5.29 -6.27
C PHE A 96 3.12 -6.59 -6.36
N PHE A 97 4.24 -6.67 -5.63
CA PHE A 97 5.13 -7.83 -5.59
C PHE A 97 5.28 -8.36 -4.15
N GLU A 98 4.89 -9.61 -3.96
CA GLU A 98 4.96 -10.30 -2.68
C GLU A 98 6.34 -10.94 -2.47
N SER A 99 7.33 -10.13 -2.09
CA SER A 99 8.64 -10.64 -1.72
C SER A 99 8.61 -11.38 -0.38
N ARG A 100 9.65 -12.17 -0.11
CA ARG A 100 9.85 -12.80 1.21
C ARG A 100 9.80 -11.78 2.35
N ASP A 101 10.43 -10.61 2.17
CA ASP A 101 10.44 -9.54 3.18
C ASP A 101 9.03 -8.96 3.39
N PHE A 102 8.23 -8.87 2.32
CA PHE A 102 6.83 -8.47 2.41
C PHE A 102 6.03 -9.48 3.24
N ILE A 103 6.09 -10.77 2.90
CA ILE A 103 5.35 -11.85 3.59
C ILE A 103 5.69 -11.87 5.08
N ASN A 104 6.99 -11.79 5.43
CA ASN A 104 7.41 -11.80 6.83
C ASN A 104 6.99 -10.52 7.58
N THR A 105 7.00 -9.36 6.94
CA THR A 105 6.50 -8.10 7.52
C THR A 105 5.01 -8.22 7.86
N ILE A 106 4.20 -8.73 6.93
CA ILE A 106 2.78 -9.01 7.16
C ILE A 106 2.59 -10.02 8.30
N GLY A 107 3.39 -11.09 8.33
CA GLY A 107 3.34 -12.11 9.38
C GLY A 107 3.63 -11.53 10.78
N VAL A 108 4.60 -10.62 10.92
CA VAL A 108 4.85 -9.93 12.18
C VAL A 108 3.67 -9.04 12.58
N CYS A 109 3.10 -8.29 11.65
CA CYS A 109 1.92 -7.46 11.94
C CYS A 109 0.74 -8.31 12.42
N GLN A 110 0.47 -9.41 11.73
CA GLN A 110 -0.61 -10.33 12.08
C GLN A 110 -0.37 -10.96 13.47
N ALA A 111 0.83 -11.48 13.74
CA ALA A 111 1.17 -12.07 15.02
C ALA A 111 1.04 -11.07 16.17
N CYS A 112 1.47 -9.81 15.97
CA CYS A 112 1.29 -8.76 16.97
C CYS A 112 -0.17 -8.41 17.21
N GLN A 113 -1.00 -8.37 16.17
CA GLN A 113 -2.41 -8.07 16.28
C GLN A 113 -3.19 -9.17 17.01
N GLU A 114 -2.91 -10.44 16.67
CA GLU A 114 -3.60 -11.61 17.24
C GLU A 114 -3.20 -11.89 18.70
N ASN A 115 -1.93 -11.65 19.06
CA ASN A 115 -1.39 -11.99 20.38
C ASN A 115 -1.16 -10.78 21.29
N ILE A 116 -1.62 -9.59 20.89
CA ILE A 116 -1.37 -8.34 21.65
C ILE A 116 0.14 -8.17 21.91
N GLY A 117 0.95 -8.48 20.90
CA GLY A 117 2.41 -8.52 20.99
C GLY A 117 3.10 -7.24 20.59
N LEU A 118 4.37 -7.10 20.97
CA LEU A 118 5.26 -6.04 20.51
C LEU A 118 6.20 -6.57 19.43
N GLY A 119 6.08 -6.04 18.23
CA GLY A 119 6.92 -6.38 17.07
C GLY A 119 7.88 -5.27 16.66
N ILE A 120 9.06 -5.65 16.22
CA ILE A 120 10.05 -4.71 15.66
C ILE A 120 10.46 -5.17 14.27
N ILE A 121 10.37 -4.24 13.32
CA ILE A 121 10.72 -4.46 11.92
C ILE A 121 11.83 -3.49 11.54
N VAL A 122 12.97 -4.02 11.14
CA VAL A 122 14.15 -3.22 10.81
C VAL A 122 14.58 -3.48 9.37
N GLY A 123 14.91 -2.44 8.63
CA GLY A 123 15.42 -2.58 7.27
C GLY A 123 15.96 -1.27 6.72
N LYS A 124 16.86 -1.35 5.76
CA LYS A 124 17.41 -0.17 5.07
C LYS A 124 16.30 0.58 4.31
N SER A 125 16.54 1.85 4.02
CA SER A 125 15.68 2.63 3.14
C SER A 125 15.51 1.93 1.78
N GLY A 126 14.30 1.96 1.23
CA GLY A 126 14.01 1.36 -0.08
C GLY A 126 13.82 -0.16 -0.10
N GLN A 127 13.86 -0.87 1.03
CA GLN A 127 13.62 -2.32 1.09
C GLN A 127 12.13 -2.73 1.13
N GLY A 128 11.20 -1.77 1.15
CA GLY A 128 9.75 -2.06 1.06
C GLY A 128 9.00 -2.09 2.39
N LYS A 129 9.61 -1.73 3.54
CA LYS A 129 8.94 -1.66 4.86
C LYS A 129 7.58 -0.94 4.79
N THR A 130 7.63 0.35 4.48
CA THR A 130 6.45 1.23 4.41
C THR A 130 5.37 0.69 3.46
N HIS A 131 5.78 0.08 2.34
CA HIS A 131 4.85 -0.50 1.38
C HIS A 131 4.07 -1.67 1.99
N ALA A 132 4.75 -2.59 2.66
CA ALA A 132 4.13 -3.72 3.35
C ALA A 132 3.23 -3.25 4.51
N LEU A 133 3.72 -2.32 5.33
CA LEU A 133 2.97 -1.77 6.46
C LEU A 133 1.70 -1.03 6.01
N LYS A 134 1.79 -0.18 4.97
CA LYS A 134 0.62 0.50 4.39
C LYS A 134 -0.38 -0.48 3.76
N LYS A 135 0.07 -1.62 3.24
CA LYS A 135 -0.84 -2.68 2.76
C LYS A 135 -1.60 -3.31 3.91
N TYR A 136 -0.90 -3.64 5.02
CA TYR A 136 -1.54 -4.19 6.22
C TYR A 136 -2.48 -3.17 6.89
N ALA A 137 -2.11 -1.91 6.89
CA ALA A 137 -2.91 -0.81 7.45
C ALA A 137 -4.30 -0.62 6.79
N LYS A 138 -4.53 -1.21 5.61
CA LYS A 138 -5.87 -1.24 4.98
C LYS A 138 -6.84 -2.22 5.66
N LEU A 139 -6.36 -3.07 6.53
CA LEU A 139 -7.19 -4.00 7.29
C LEU A 139 -7.92 -3.28 8.43
N GLN A 140 -9.01 -3.90 8.89
CA GLN A 140 -9.80 -3.35 10.00
C GLN A 140 -9.00 -3.38 11.31
N ARG A 141 -9.23 -2.38 12.17
CA ARG A 141 -8.59 -2.24 13.48
C ARG A 141 -7.07 -2.11 13.42
N VAL A 142 -6.56 -1.50 12.36
CA VAL A 142 -5.14 -1.16 12.24
C VAL A 142 -5.00 0.35 12.18
N ALA A 143 -4.29 0.92 13.14
CA ALA A 143 -3.90 2.33 13.17
C ALA A 143 -2.46 2.46 12.68
N TYR A 144 -2.20 3.34 11.70
CA TYR A 144 -0.89 3.50 11.07
C TYR A 144 -0.39 4.94 11.22
N ILE A 145 0.76 5.09 11.83
CA ILE A 145 1.43 6.38 12.03
C ILE A 145 2.78 6.35 11.31
N GLU A 146 3.01 7.27 10.40
CA GLU A 146 4.32 7.54 9.81
C GLU A 146 4.98 8.69 10.57
N CYS A 147 6.12 8.43 11.21
CA CYS A 147 6.77 9.40 12.08
C CYS A 147 7.62 10.39 11.29
N ASP A 148 7.74 11.58 11.85
CA ASP A 148 8.55 12.68 11.36
C ASP A 148 9.53 13.18 12.43
N ASP A 149 10.69 13.67 12.01
CA ASP A 149 11.71 14.22 12.92
C ASP A 149 11.20 15.43 13.72
N THR A 150 10.24 16.17 13.19
CA THR A 150 9.66 17.36 13.83
C THR A 150 8.61 17.03 14.88
N MET A 151 8.12 15.79 14.93
CA MET A 151 7.10 15.37 15.90
C MET A 151 7.57 15.54 17.34
N ALA A 152 6.86 16.35 18.13
CA ALA A 152 6.98 16.35 19.59
C ALA A 152 6.10 15.26 20.23
N CYS A 153 6.21 15.05 21.54
CA CYS A 153 5.39 14.07 22.27
C CYS A 153 3.88 14.32 22.11
N ARG A 154 3.47 15.58 21.99
CA ARG A 154 2.07 15.95 21.80
C ARG A 154 1.57 15.56 20.43
N ASP A 155 2.40 15.77 19.41
CA ASP A 155 2.05 15.49 18.00
C ASP A 155 1.91 14.00 17.76
N LEU A 156 2.80 13.18 18.36
CA LEU A 156 2.67 11.72 18.32
C LEU A 156 1.35 11.25 18.93
N VAL A 157 0.99 11.76 20.11
CA VAL A 157 -0.26 11.39 20.79
C VAL A 157 -1.47 11.85 19.97
N GLU A 158 -1.41 13.04 19.37
CA GLU A 158 -2.46 13.58 18.50
C GLU A 158 -2.63 12.76 17.22
N ALA A 159 -1.53 12.36 16.60
CA ALA A 159 -1.57 11.48 15.42
C ALA A 159 -2.25 10.13 15.73
N ILE A 160 -1.95 9.54 16.90
CA ILE A 160 -2.60 8.30 17.35
C ILE A 160 -4.11 8.53 17.55
N GLU A 161 -4.51 9.59 18.26
CA GLU A 161 -5.93 9.90 18.48
C GLU A 161 -6.67 10.13 17.15
N MET A 162 -6.06 10.83 16.20
CA MET A 162 -6.64 11.08 14.86
C MET A 162 -6.86 9.78 14.09
N GLU A 163 -5.87 8.90 14.09
CA GLU A 163 -5.95 7.62 13.35
C GLU A 163 -6.98 6.67 13.98
N LEU A 164 -7.18 6.75 15.29
CA LEU A 164 -8.24 6.03 16.00
C LEU A 164 -9.64 6.65 15.84
N GLY A 165 -9.77 7.75 15.11
CA GLY A 165 -11.04 8.47 14.95
C GLY A 165 -11.57 9.08 16.24
N MET A 166 -10.70 9.34 17.23
CA MET A 166 -11.09 9.92 18.51
C MET A 166 -11.42 11.41 18.34
N PRO A 167 -12.43 11.93 19.08
CA PRO A 167 -12.76 13.34 19.02
C PRO A 167 -11.56 14.22 19.39
N ARG A 168 -11.29 15.25 18.61
CA ARG A 168 -10.28 16.25 18.94
C ARG A 168 -10.66 16.93 20.26
N SER A 169 -9.90 16.68 21.31
CA SER A 169 -10.08 17.45 22.55
C SER A 169 -9.31 18.75 22.45
N ALA A 170 -9.99 19.87 22.63
CA ALA A 170 -9.39 21.21 22.60
C ALA A 170 -8.37 21.47 23.74
N GLY A 171 -8.19 20.53 24.67
CA GLY A 171 -7.31 20.67 25.82
C GLY A 171 -6.91 19.34 26.44
N GLY A 172 -6.08 19.40 27.48
CA GLY A 172 -5.62 18.25 28.25
C GLY A 172 -4.10 18.08 28.21
N THR A 173 -3.60 17.45 29.25
CA THR A 173 -2.19 17.07 29.37
C THR A 173 -1.88 15.87 28.48
N ILE A 174 -0.63 15.67 28.11
CA ILE A 174 -0.18 14.47 27.40
C ILE A 174 -0.62 13.21 28.17
N TRP A 175 -0.52 13.23 29.49
CA TRP A 175 -0.91 12.13 30.36
C TRP A 175 -2.40 11.77 30.23
N SER A 176 -3.29 12.77 30.25
CA SER A 176 -4.74 12.53 30.11
C SER A 176 -5.09 11.98 28.73
N ARG A 177 -4.42 12.47 27.67
CA ARG A 177 -4.62 11.98 26.29
C ARG A 177 -4.14 10.53 26.13
N VAL A 178 -2.95 10.21 26.65
CA VAL A 178 -2.42 8.84 26.66
C VAL A 178 -3.36 7.87 27.41
N ASN A 179 -3.96 8.29 28.53
CA ASN A 179 -4.92 7.45 29.25
C ASN A 179 -6.19 7.21 28.43
N ARG A 180 -6.70 8.19 27.72
CA ARG A 180 -7.84 8.00 26.79
C ARG A 180 -7.53 7.00 25.67
N ILE A 181 -6.32 7.05 25.11
CA ILE A 181 -5.86 6.08 24.11
C ILE A 181 -5.85 4.66 24.70
N ARG A 182 -5.35 4.50 25.93
CA ARG A 182 -5.36 3.20 26.65
C ARG A 182 -6.77 2.69 26.86
N GLU A 183 -7.66 3.54 27.36
CA GLU A 183 -9.09 3.20 27.53
C GLU A 183 -9.73 2.80 26.20
N PHE A 184 -9.43 3.52 25.12
CA PHE A 184 -9.92 3.17 23.79
C PHE A 184 -9.51 1.74 23.39
N PHE A 185 -8.24 1.37 23.54
CA PHE A 185 -7.76 0.03 23.19
C PHE A 185 -8.32 -1.06 24.11
N ASN A 186 -8.48 -0.79 25.39
CA ASN A 186 -9.06 -1.74 26.34
C ASN A 186 -10.55 -2.02 26.06
N VAL A 187 -11.28 -1.02 25.56
CA VAL A 187 -12.69 -1.18 25.17
C VAL A 187 -12.79 -1.80 23.77
N ASN A 188 -11.91 -1.41 22.85
CA ASN A 188 -11.94 -1.85 21.45
C ASN A 188 -10.80 -2.85 21.19
N GLN A 189 -10.99 -4.10 21.54
CA GLN A 189 -9.97 -5.15 21.40
C GLN A 189 -9.62 -5.49 19.94
N GLY A 190 -8.46 -6.12 19.75
CA GLY A 190 -7.98 -6.60 18.44
C GLY A 190 -7.41 -5.50 17.55
N TYR A 191 -7.00 -4.37 18.12
CA TYR A 191 -6.28 -3.32 17.40
C TYR A 191 -4.79 -3.62 17.28
N LEU A 192 -4.23 -3.18 16.14
CA LEU A 192 -2.78 -3.05 15.92
C LEU A 192 -2.43 -1.57 15.74
N LEU A 193 -1.44 -1.09 16.46
CA LEU A 193 -0.84 0.22 16.26
C LEU A 193 0.51 0.05 15.54
N ILE A 194 0.62 0.54 14.32
CA ILE A 194 1.84 0.53 13.52
C ILE A 194 2.50 1.90 13.60
N ILE A 195 3.77 1.92 13.99
CA ILE A 195 4.62 3.12 14.05
C ILE A 195 5.74 2.94 13.02
N ASP A 196 5.63 3.57 11.88
CA ASP A 196 6.65 3.54 10.82
C ASP A 196 7.62 4.71 10.95
N GLU A 197 8.85 4.55 10.43
CA GLU A 197 9.94 5.52 10.54
C GLU A 197 10.25 5.89 12.01
N ALA A 198 10.10 4.93 12.93
CA ALA A 198 10.19 5.15 14.37
C ALA A 198 11.59 5.54 14.87
N ASP A 199 12.63 5.32 14.10
CA ASP A 199 13.97 5.84 14.38
C ASP A 199 13.99 7.37 14.43
N LYS A 200 13.09 8.07 13.76
CA LYS A 200 12.87 9.52 13.87
C LYS A 200 12.32 9.96 15.22
N LEU A 201 11.68 9.08 15.97
CA LEU A 201 11.20 9.39 17.32
C LEU A 201 12.32 9.40 18.36
N ILE A 202 13.44 8.73 18.06
CA ILE A 202 14.53 8.54 18.99
C ILE A 202 15.50 9.72 18.85
N ASN A 203 15.62 10.47 19.93
CA ASN A 203 16.59 11.55 20.04
C ASN A 203 17.65 11.17 21.08
N LYS A 204 18.91 11.48 20.79
CA LYS A 204 20.07 11.24 21.68
C LYS A 204 19.86 11.77 23.12
N TYR A 205 19.04 12.80 23.28
CA TYR A 205 18.80 13.46 24.57
C TYR A 205 17.46 13.13 25.20
N THR A 206 16.52 12.47 24.50
CA THR A 206 15.21 12.16 25.06
C THR A 206 14.59 10.92 24.44
N GLN A 207 14.10 10.04 25.30
CA GLN A 207 13.40 8.80 24.92
C GLN A 207 11.90 8.89 25.21
N LYS A 208 11.40 10.09 25.55
CA LYS A 208 10.03 10.27 26.04
C LYS A 208 8.96 9.74 25.09
N LYS A 209 9.18 9.87 23.78
CA LYS A 209 8.20 9.37 22.78
C LYS A 209 8.11 7.85 22.81
N MET A 210 9.24 7.16 22.87
CA MET A 210 9.27 5.69 22.99
C MET A 210 8.69 5.21 24.33
N GLU A 211 8.91 5.94 25.41
CA GLU A 211 8.31 5.64 26.72
C GLU A 211 6.79 5.83 26.72
N ILE A 212 6.24 6.77 25.92
CA ILE A 212 4.80 6.90 25.71
C ILE A 212 4.25 5.65 25.02
N LEU A 213 4.88 5.18 23.94
CA LEU A 213 4.48 3.96 23.21
C LEU A 213 4.55 2.74 24.13
N ARG A 214 5.65 2.59 24.88
CA ARG A 214 5.76 1.55 25.90
C ARG A 214 4.65 1.62 26.94
N GLY A 215 4.37 2.80 27.42
CA GLY A 215 3.31 3.00 28.42
C GLY A 215 1.91 2.73 27.86
N ILE A 216 1.67 2.87 26.56
CA ILE A 216 0.43 2.43 25.90
C ILE A 216 0.42 0.90 25.86
N PHE A 217 1.47 0.27 25.36
CA PHE A 217 1.61 -1.19 25.30
C PHE A 217 1.43 -1.87 26.68
N ASP A 218 2.16 -1.40 27.69
CA ASP A 218 2.14 -1.99 29.04
C ASP A 218 0.77 -1.91 29.75
N LYS A 219 -0.15 -1.05 29.30
CA LYS A 219 -1.39 -0.72 30.03
C LYS A 219 -2.65 -0.78 29.17
N SER A 220 -2.57 -1.38 28.00
CA SER A 220 -3.73 -1.57 27.12
C SER A 220 -3.62 -2.81 26.26
N ASP A 221 -4.76 -3.35 25.84
CA ASP A 221 -4.89 -4.56 25.03
C ASP A 221 -4.71 -4.22 23.54
N VAL A 222 -3.48 -3.84 23.14
CA VAL A 222 -3.13 -3.46 21.78
C VAL A 222 -1.83 -4.10 21.33
N GLY A 223 -1.81 -4.70 20.13
CA GLY A 223 -0.57 -5.06 19.46
C GLY A 223 0.16 -3.81 18.96
N ILE A 224 1.47 -3.76 19.08
CA ILE A 224 2.26 -2.64 18.55
C ILE A 224 3.35 -3.19 17.63
N VAL A 225 3.45 -2.61 16.43
CA VAL A 225 4.57 -2.83 15.50
C VAL A 225 5.34 -1.53 15.33
N ILE A 226 6.65 -1.58 15.57
CA ILE A 226 7.56 -0.46 15.41
C ILE A 226 8.52 -0.79 14.28
N ALA A 227 8.52 0.05 13.25
CA ALA A 227 9.36 -0.13 12.07
C ALA A 227 10.31 1.05 11.88
N GLY A 228 11.53 0.79 11.41
CA GLY A 228 12.49 1.83 11.14
C GLY A 228 13.77 1.33 10.47
N GLU A 229 14.74 2.21 10.36
CA GLU A 229 16.06 1.90 9.81
C GLU A 229 16.94 1.14 10.82
N PRO A 230 18.09 0.57 10.41
CA PRO A 230 18.99 -0.17 11.30
C PRO A 230 19.42 0.59 12.56
N ARG A 231 19.39 1.91 12.52
CA ARG A 231 19.63 2.77 13.68
C ARG A 231 18.64 2.49 14.82
N LEU A 232 17.38 2.21 14.50
CA LEU A 232 16.36 1.85 15.47
C LEU A 232 16.81 0.65 16.34
N GLU A 233 17.35 -0.41 15.71
CA GLU A 233 17.83 -1.59 16.41
C GLU A 233 18.99 -1.24 17.40
N THR A 234 19.92 -0.41 16.94
CA THR A 234 21.06 0.03 17.75
C THR A 234 20.61 0.82 18.97
N GLU A 235 19.69 1.77 18.79
CA GLU A 235 19.16 2.61 19.85
C GLU A 235 18.31 1.81 20.84
N LEU A 236 17.51 0.86 20.36
CA LEU A 236 16.73 -0.04 21.23
C LEU A 236 17.64 -0.87 22.14
N LYS A 237 18.74 -1.41 21.61
CA LYS A 237 19.70 -2.22 22.39
C LYS A 237 20.50 -1.39 23.40
N SER A 238 20.88 -0.17 23.04
CA SER A 238 21.75 0.66 23.88
C SER A 238 20.98 1.50 24.91
N SER A 239 19.89 2.12 24.51
CA SER A 239 19.22 3.17 25.27
C SER A 239 17.83 2.79 25.78
N LEU A 240 17.17 1.80 25.15
CA LEU A 240 15.79 1.42 25.42
C LEU A 240 15.66 -0.05 25.85
N THR A 241 16.59 -0.54 26.65
CA THR A 241 16.61 -1.95 27.10
C THR A 241 15.29 -2.43 27.69
N ARG A 242 14.58 -1.56 28.44
CA ARG A 242 13.26 -1.86 29.01
C ARG A 242 12.19 -2.08 27.95
N PHE A 243 12.29 -1.38 26.82
CA PHE A 243 11.42 -1.55 25.67
C PHE A 243 11.79 -2.84 24.91
N ALA A 244 13.08 -3.05 24.66
CA ALA A 244 13.60 -4.23 23.97
C ALA A 244 13.24 -5.54 24.68
N ASN A 245 13.20 -5.56 26.03
CA ASN A 245 12.83 -6.74 26.84
C ASN A 245 11.34 -7.13 26.71
N ARG A 246 10.51 -6.35 26.05
CA ARG A 246 9.08 -6.64 25.81
C ARG A 246 8.80 -7.10 24.40
N MET A 247 9.85 -7.19 23.59
CA MET A 247 9.74 -7.56 22.18
C MET A 247 9.42 -9.05 22.05
N ASP A 248 8.26 -9.33 21.45
CA ASP A 248 7.80 -10.69 21.16
C ASP A 248 8.25 -11.13 19.75
N PHE A 249 8.22 -10.21 18.80
CA PHE A 249 8.52 -10.47 17.39
C PHE A 249 9.56 -9.51 16.85
N TYR A 250 10.54 -10.06 16.13
CA TYR A 250 11.58 -9.27 15.48
C TYR A 250 11.81 -9.76 14.05
N TYR A 251 11.82 -8.83 13.12
CA TYR A 251 12.18 -9.14 11.75
C TYR A 251 13.11 -8.09 11.16
N LYS A 252 14.22 -8.56 10.58
CA LYS A 252 15.17 -7.73 9.84
C LYS A 252 15.08 -8.04 8.35
N LEU A 253 14.68 -7.05 7.57
CA LEU A 253 14.59 -7.17 6.12
C LEU A 253 15.95 -7.49 5.54
N LYS A 254 15.98 -8.40 4.58
CA LYS A 254 17.21 -8.87 3.90
C LYS A 254 17.37 -8.23 2.52
N GLY A 255 16.32 -7.57 2.01
CA GLY A 255 16.24 -7.12 0.63
C GLY A 255 15.88 -8.26 -0.34
N LEU A 256 15.70 -7.92 -1.60
CA LEU A 256 15.41 -8.91 -2.64
C LEU A 256 16.63 -9.82 -2.88
N ASN A 257 16.37 -11.10 -3.11
CA ASN A 257 17.37 -12.01 -3.65
C ASN A 257 17.29 -12.07 -5.19
N GLN A 258 18.25 -12.74 -5.83
CA GLN A 258 18.32 -12.81 -7.28
C GLN A 258 17.09 -13.48 -7.92
N ASN A 259 16.51 -14.47 -7.26
CA ASN A 259 15.31 -15.16 -7.78
C ASN A 259 14.08 -14.23 -7.71
N GLU A 260 13.89 -13.57 -6.58
CA GLU A 260 12.81 -12.58 -6.42
C GLU A 260 12.91 -11.44 -7.43
N VAL A 261 14.14 -11.02 -7.80
CA VAL A 261 14.33 -10.02 -8.86
C VAL A 261 13.92 -10.59 -10.22
N LYS A 262 14.27 -11.84 -10.52
CA LYS A 262 13.86 -12.50 -11.77
C LYS A 262 12.34 -12.67 -11.83
N ASP A 263 11.71 -13.08 -10.73
CA ASP A 263 10.26 -13.21 -10.62
C ASP A 263 9.56 -11.86 -10.80
N TYR A 264 10.10 -10.79 -10.20
CA TYR A 264 9.58 -9.43 -10.37
C TYR A 264 9.67 -8.93 -11.82
N LEU A 265 10.73 -9.32 -12.53
CA LEU A 265 10.99 -8.96 -13.92
C LEU A 265 10.39 -9.97 -14.91
N GLU A 266 9.71 -11.01 -14.45
CA GLU A 266 9.11 -12.01 -15.30
C GLU A 266 8.16 -11.39 -16.33
N GLY A 267 8.30 -11.86 -17.58
CA GLY A 267 7.48 -11.43 -18.72
C GLY A 267 7.95 -10.15 -19.40
N PHE A 268 9.06 -9.54 -18.96
CA PHE A 268 9.79 -8.58 -19.78
C PHE A 268 10.84 -9.30 -20.62
N GLU A 269 10.99 -8.87 -21.86
CA GLU A 269 12.05 -9.38 -22.74
C GLU A 269 13.37 -8.66 -22.41
N ILE A 270 14.24 -9.31 -21.63
CA ILE A 270 15.47 -8.72 -21.07
C ILE A 270 16.66 -9.56 -21.52
N ASP A 271 17.71 -8.93 -22.06
CA ASP A 271 18.95 -9.62 -22.35
C ASP A 271 19.72 -9.99 -21.08
N GLU A 272 20.63 -10.98 -21.17
CA GLU A 272 21.35 -11.52 -20.03
C GLU A 272 22.21 -10.46 -19.33
N ALA A 273 22.85 -9.58 -20.07
CA ALA A 273 23.68 -8.51 -19.52
C ALA A 273 22.85 -7.45 -18.80
N ALA A 274 21.68 -7.09 -19.36
CA ALA A 274 20.73 -6.19 -18.71
C ALA A 274 20.13 -6.81 -17.45
N MET A 275 19.79 -8.10 -17.48
CA MET A 275 19.31 -8.84 -16.31
C MET A 275 20.34 -8.82 -15.18
N GLY A 276 21.61 -9.07 -15.48
CA GLY A 276 22.70 -9.00 -14.51
C GLY A 276 22.81 -7.62 -13.84
N GLU A 277 22.71 -6.55 -14.62
CA GLU A 277 22.74 -5.19 -14.11
C GLU A 277 21.53 -4.86 -13.22
N LEU A 278 20.31 -5.25 -13.63
CA LEU A 278 19.10 -5.05 -12.84
C LEU A 278 19.14 -5.83 -11.50
N ILE A 279 19.64 -7.07 -11.54
CA ILE A 279 19.89 -7.86 -10.31
C ILE A 279 20.87 -7.12 -9.40
N SER A 280 21.99 -6.62 -9.93
CA SER A 280 22.97 -5.87 -9.15
C SER A 280 22.35 -4.64 -8.47
N ARG A 281 21.48 -3.93 -9.11
CA ARG A 281 20.78 -2.76 -8.54
C ARG A 281 19.85 -3.09 -7.40
N ALA A 282 19.31 -4.29 -7.38
CA ALA A 282 18.46 -4.75 -6.29
C ALA A 282 19.27 -5.34 -5.12
N THR A 283 20.36 -6.06 -5.43
CA THR A 283 21.04 -6.95 -4.48
C THR A 283 22.41 -6.47 -4.02
N ASN A 284 22.97 -5.40 -4.60
CA ASN A 284 24.26 -4.87 -4.20
C ASN A 284 24.24 -4.45 -2.72
N ASN A 285 25.21 -4.95 -1.94
CA ASN A 285 25.31 -4.73 -0.49
C ASN A 285 25.42 -3.26 -0.09
N ASN A 286 26.02 -2.42 -0.93
CA ASN A 286 26.23 -1.00 -0.62
C ASN A 286 24.98 -0.17 -0.90
N ASN A 287 24.49 -0.18 -2.13
CA ASN A 287 23.45 0.72 -2.61
C ASN A 287 22.23 -0.01 -3.20
N GLY A 288 22.28 -1.34 -3.35
CA GLY A 288 21.19 -2.13 -3.93
C GLY A 288 19.95 -2.12 -3.04
N CYS A 289 18.80 -1.85 -3.63
CA CYS A 289 17.50 -1.95 -2.96
C CYS A 289 16.36 -2.05 -3.96
N PHE A 290 15.19 -2.50 -3.48
CA PHE A 290 14.00 -2.63 -4.33
C PHE A 290 13.59 -1.29 -4.95
N ARG A 291 13.68 -0.19 -4.19
CA ARG A 291 13.38 1.17 -4.70
C ARG A 291 14.27 1.55 -5.90
N LEU A 292 15.56 1.20 -5.85
CA LEU A 292 16.48 1.49 -6.94
C LEU A 292 16.14 0.67 -8.20
N LEU A 293 15.88 -0.63 -8.04
CA LEU A 293 15.41 -1.50 -9.12
C LEU A 293 14.13 -0.94 -9.75
N ASP A 294 13.16 -0.63 -8.92
CA ASP A 294 11.85 -0.12 -9.33
C ASP A 294 11.94 1.19 -10.12
N ARG A 295 12.73 2.14 -9.63
CA ARG A 295 12.99 3.41 -10.33
C ARG A 295 13.74 3.20 -11.64
N THR A 296 14.71 2.27 -11.66
CA THR A 296 15.44 1.92 -12.89
C THR A 296 14.46 1.35 -13.91
N LEU A 297 13.61 0.40 -13.52
CA LEU A 297 12.62 -0.22 -14.41
C LEU A 297 11.63 0.83 -14.98
N ASN A 298 11.15 1.76 -14.15
CA ASN A 298 10.27 2.84 -14.61
C ASN A 298 10.93 3.69 -15.70
N ASN A 299 12.21 4.04 -15.52
CA ASN A 299 12.95 4.79 -16.53
C ASN A 299 13.24 3.94 -17.80
N VAL A 300 13.56 2.66 -17.63
CA VAL A 300 13.73 1.70 -18.76
C VAL A 300 12.44 1.65 -19.58
N LEU A 301 11.29 1.48 -18.94
CA LEU A 301 10.00 1.43 -19.63
C LEU A 301 9.68 2.74 -20.35
N ARG A 302 10.10 3.89 -19.80
CA ARG A 302 9.97 5.19 -20.47
C ARG A 302 10.83 5.25 -21.75
N VAL A 303 12.11 4.88 -21.66
CA VAL A 303 13.03 4.86 -22.81
C VAL A 303 12.53 3.91 -23.90
N LEU A 304 12.05 2.72 -23.53
CA LEU A 304 11.48 1.76 -24.47
C LEU A 304 10.28 2.35 -25.24
N ARG A 305 9.36 3.05 -24.54
CA ARG A 305 8.23 3.71 -25.19
C ARG A 305 8.66 4.82 -26.14
N GLU A 306 9.62 5.66 -25.73
CA GLU A 306 10.16 6.74 -26.55
C GLU A 306 10.85 6.22 -27.82
N ARG A 307 11.46 5.03 -27.77
CA ARG A 307 12.16 4.40 -28.90
C ARG A 307 11.29 3.45 -29.74
N GLY A 308 10.12 3.07 -29.26
CA GLY A 308 9.30 2.04 -29.88
C GLY A 308 9.94 0.64 -29.82
N GLU A 309 10.76 0.36 -28.80
CA GLU A 309 11.43 -0.91 -28.59
C GLU A 309 10.72 -1.72 -27.48
N THR A 310 10.81 -3.07 -27.54
CA THR A 310 10.24 -3.96 -26.52
C THR A 310 11.29 -4.65 -25.66
N LYS A 311 12.50 -4.83 -26.22
CA LYS A 311 13.57 -5.58 -25.57
C LYS A 311 14.45 -4.69 -24.70
N VAL A 312 14.59 -5.05 -23.46
CA VAL A 312 15.50 -4.37 -22.51
C VAL A 312 16.92 -4.82 -22.74
N THR A 313 17.77 -3.92 -23.20
CA THR A 313 19.20 -4.14 -23.41
C THR A 313 20.03 -3.40 -22.36
N LEU A 314 21.29 -3.80 -22.17
CA LEU A 314 22.20 -3.11 -21.26
C LEU A 314 22.36 -1.62 -21.62
N LYS A 315 22.32 -1.27 -22.91
CA LYS A 315 22.38 0.12 -23.38
C LYS A 315 21.19 0.94 -22.87
N ILE A 316 19.98 0.38 -22.93
CA ILE A 316 18.75 1.03 -22.42
C ILE A 316 18.81 1.17 -20.90
N VAL A 317 19.28 0.15 -20.18
CA VAL A 317 19.46 0.22 -18.72
C VAL A 317 20.48 1.30 -18.35
N SER A 318 21.58 1.43 -19.08
CA SER A 318 22.59 2.46 -18.85
C SER A 318 22.05 3.86 -19.12
N GLU A 319 21.30 4.04 -20.20
CA GLU A 319 20.64 5.32 -20.54
C GLU A 319 19.59 5.70 -19.49
N ALA A 320 18.72 4.77 -19.11
CA ALA A 320 17.75 4.96 -18.03
C ALA A 320 18.41 5.36 -16.70
N SER A 321 19.63 4.86 -16.47
CA SER A 321 20.43 5.16 -15.27
C SER A 321 21.01 6.55 -15.27
N SER A 322 21.42 7.05 -16.43
CA SER A 322 21.95 8.42 -16.57
C SER A 322 20.93 9.50 -16.20
N MET A 323 19.64 9.14 -16.16
CA MET A 323 18.54 9.99 -15.73
C MET A 323 18.34 10.00 -14.20
N MET A 324 19.15 9.24 -13.48
CA MET A 324 19.05 9.13 -12.02
C MET A 324 20.34 9.61 -11.37
N MET A 325 20.19 10.31 -10.23
CA MET A 325 21.30 10.54 -9.32
C MET A 325 21.48 9.26 -8.49
N LEU A 326 22.57 8.56 -8.73
CA LEU A 326 22.95 7.31 -8.06
C LEU A 326 24.01 7.56 -7.01
#